data_bfa18fccb91be0c178d6ae9aacdc349d
#
_entry.id   bfa18fccb91be0c178d6ae9aacdc349d
#
_cell.length_a   1.000
_cell.length_b   1.000
_cell.length_c   1.000
_cell.angle_alpha   90.00
_cell.angle_beta   90.00
_cell.angle_gamma   90.00
#
_symmetry.space_group_name_H-M   'P 1'
#
loop_
_entity.id
_entity.type
_entity.pdbx_description
1 polymer ?
#
loop_
_entity_poly.entity_id
_entity_poly.type
_entity_poly.pdbx_seq_one_letter_code
_entity_poly.pdbx_strand_id
1 'polypeptide(L)'
;MTPADAGWAAALMEARRRAYARYSPVFWRPAADPVPGHAAFLAGQIGGDAVALRTDAGFLVGQVRGAEGGVDDFAVAAPALWPTHGRALLEAALAQLHARGAAEVLVVTAQRDLPKSGLLREVGLRLVEQWWVKELRPGTDDPRTGPRDGNGFSGILGPAPPVYDPGGPVFLAHRVDEGTAASTVASAAAEWGAVLAVVPAAPRTGLSEELTGAGFEVASDWYSSRRPAVAG
;
A
#
# COMPACT_ATOMS: atom_id res chain seq x y z
N MET A 1 21.69 -1.35 -5.08
CA MET A 1 21.24 -2.67 -5.56
C MET A 1 21.52 -2.83 -7.04
N THR A 2 21.61 -4.05 -7.50
CA THR A 2 21.67 -4.43 -8.91
C THR A 2 20.52 -5.38 -9.24
N PRO A 3 20.14 -5.59 -10.51
CA PRO A 3 19.09 -6.56 -10.87
C PRO A 3 19.34 -7.99 -10.34
N ALA A 4 20.59 -8.38 -10.11
CA ALA A 4 20.95 -9.67 -9.51
C ALA A 4 20.47 -9.82 -8.05
N ASP A 5 20.20 -8.71 -7.34
CA ASP A 5 19.70 -8.72 -5.97
C ASP A 5 18.17 -8.94 -5.90
N ALA A 6 17.46 -8.87 -7.03
CA ALA A 6 15.99 -8.86 -7.06
C ALA A 6 15.36 -10.14 -6.48
N GLY A 7 15.96 -11.31 -6.72
CA GLY A 7 15.47 -12.57 -6.14
C GLY A 7 15.55 -12.60 -4.62
N TRP A 8 16.63 -12.10 -4.05
CA TRP A 8 16.78 -11.97 -2.60
C TRP A 8 15.77 -10.95 -2.02
N ALA A 9 15.59 -9.81 -2.66
CA ALA A 9 14.64 -8.79 -2.23
C ALA A 9 13.20 -9.30 -2.28
N ALA A 10 12.82 -10.01 -3.35
CA ALA A 10 11.49 -10.60 -3.49
C ALA A 10 11.21 -11.66 -2.41
N ALA A 11 12.19 -12.50 -2.05
CA ALA A 11 12.06 -13.48 -0.97
C ALA A 11 11.89 -12.80 0.40
N LEU A 12 12.61 -11.68 0.63
CA LEU A 12 12.47 -10.91 1.86
C LEU A 12 11.08 -10.25 1.97
N MET A 13 10.56 -9.71 0.85
CA MET A 13 9.18 -9.17 0.80
C MET A 13 8.13 -10.25 1.00
N GLU A 14 8.34 -11.45 0.48
CA GLU A 14 7.40 -12.56 0.67
C GLU A 14 7.29 -12.98 2.13
N ALA A 15 8.39 -13.07 2.87
CA ALA A 15 8.38 -13.32 4.30
C ALA A 15 7.54 -12.24 5.04
N ARG A 16 7.64 -10.99 4.60
CA ARG A 16 6.88 -9.89 5.16
C ARG A 16 5.38 -9.95 4.79
N ARG A 17 5.02 -10.27 3.53
CA ARG A 17 3.62 -10.45 3.11
C ARG A 17 2.92 -11.53 3.93
N ARG A 18 3.59 -12.64 4.20
CA ARG A 18 3.05 -13.70 5.09
C ARG A 18 2.80 -13.23 6.51
N ALA A 19 3.63 -12.32 7.02
CA ALA A 19 3.37 -11.69 8.30
C ALA A 19 2.15 -10.74 8.22
N TYR A 20 2.02 -9.98 7.16
CA TYR A 20 0.91 -9.05 6.92
C TYR A 20 -0.44 -9.77 6.74
N ALA A 21 -0.45 -10.95 6.12
CA ALA A 21 -1.65 -11.77 5.98
C ALA A 21 -2.31 -12.13 7.33
N ARG A 22 -1.56 -12.08 8.44
CA ARG A 22 -2.13 -12.25 9.80
C ARG A 22 -2.88 -11.02 10.29
N TYR A 23 -2.61 -9.85 9.72
CA TYR A 23 -3.22 -8.58 10.11
C TYR A 23 -4.51 -8.29 9.35
N SER A 24 -4.53 -8.59 8.05
CA SER A 24 -5.71 -8.52 7.18
C SER A 24 -5.64 -9.69 6.17
N PRO A 25 -6.28 -10.83 6.50
CA PRO A 25 -6.08 -12.09 5.77
C PRO A 25 -6.49 -12.05 4.30
N VAL A 26 -7.46 -11.24 3.93
CA VAL A 26 -7.90 -11.13 2.53
C VAL A 26 -7.08 -10.11 1.77
N PHE A 27 -6.90 -8.91 2.32
CA PHE A 27 -6.18 -7.83 1.65
C PHE A 27 -4.70 -8.18 1.39
N TRP A 28 -4.01 -8.78 2.37
CA TRP A 28 -2.60 -9.14 2.28
C TRP A 28 -2.36 -10.61 1.90
N ARG A 29 -3.38 -11.33 1.45
CA ARG A 29 -3.22 -12.74 1.09
C ARG A 29 -2.23 -12.88 -0.08
N PRO A 30 -1.09 -13.58 0.09
CA PRO A 30 -0.15 -13.78 -1.00
C PRO A 30 -0.75 -14.66 -2.11
N ALA A 31 -0.40 -14.38 -3.36
CA ALA A 31 -0.63 -15.31 -4.45
C ALA A 31 0.11 -16.64 -4.24
N ALA A 32 -0.21 -17.67 -5.00
CA ALA A 32 0.33 -19.03 -4.81
C ALA A 32 1.87 -19.08 -4.95
N ASP A 33 2.44 -18.35 -5.91
CA ASP A 33 3.89 -18.26 -6.13
C ASP A 33 4.29 -16.83 -6.54
N PRO A 34 4.30 -15.87 -5.59
CA PRO A 34 4.51 -14.46 -5.92
C PRO A 34 5.98 -14.09 -6.15
N VAL A 35 6.95 -14.92 -5.69
CA VAL A 35 8.36 -14.56 -5.67
C VAL A 35 8.97 -14.40 -7.06
N PRO A 36 8.80 -15.33 -8.03
CA PRO A 36 9.40 -15.17 -9.36
C PRO A 36 8.89 -13.93 -10.10
N GLY A 37 7.57 -13.70 -10.11
CA GLY A 37 6.96 -12.53 -10.73
C GLY A 37 7.40 -11.22 -10.08
N HIS A 38 7.46 -11.18 -8.75
CA HIS A 38 7.95 -10.02 -8.02
C HIS A 38 9.45 -9.78 -8.24
N ALA A 39 10.26 -10.82 -8.32
CA ALA A 39 11.69 -10.69 -8.64
C ALA A 39 11.91 -10.08 -10.03
N ALA A 40 11.14 -10.52 -11.04
CA ALA A 40 11.18 -9.95 -12.38
C ALA A 40 10.77 -8.46 -12.39
N PHE A 41 9.71 -8.11 -11.66
CA PHE A 41 9.26 -6.72 -11.50
C PHE A 41 10.35 -5.85 -10.84
N LEU A 42 10.91 -6.29 -9.70
CA LEU A 42 12.00 -5.59 -9.01
C LEU A 42 13.24 -5.44 -9.88
N ALA A 43 13.63 -6.49 -10.63
CA ALA A 43 14.78 -6.41 -11.54
C ALA A 43 14.58 -5.32 -12.60
N GLY A 44 13.36 -5.18 -13.14
CA GLY A 44 13.01 -4.11 -14.07
C GLY A 44 13.10 -2.72 -13.42
N GLN A 45 12.60 -2.55 -12.20
CA GLN A 45 12.70 -1.28 -11.47
C GLN A 45 14.14 -0.91 -11.13
N ILE A 46 14.93 -1.87 -10.62
CA ILE A 46 16.33 -1.68 -10.23
C ILE A 46 17.19 -1.37 -11.45
N GLY A 47 16.91 -1.97 -12.60
CA GLY A 47 17.60 -1.72 -13.87
C GLY A 47 17.20 -0.41 -14.54
N GLY A 48 16.12 0.24 -14.09
CA GLY A 48 15.61 1.52 -14.56
C GLY A 48 16.08 2.70 -13.71
N ASP A 49 15.15 3.61 -13.46
CA ASP A 49 15.39 4.88 -12.76
C ASP A 49 14.97 4.86 -11.27
N ALA A 50 14.59 3.70 -10.72
CA ALA A 50 14.22 3.60 -9.32
C ALA A 50 15.40 3.91 -8.38
N VAL A 51 15.09 4.44 -7.20
CA VAL A 51 16.01 4.45 -6.06
C VAL A 51 15.99 3.07 -5.44
N ALA A 52 17.05 2.29 -5.62
CA ALA A 52 17.16 0.92 -5.15
C ALA A 52 18.36 0.76 -4.22
N LEU A 53 18.08 0.61 -2.93
CA LEU A 53 19.08 0.55 -1.86
C LEU A 53 19.04 -0.80 -1.16
N ARG A 54 20.20 -1.26 -0.67
CA ARG A 54 20.27 -2.45 0.17
C ARG A 54 21.32 -2.30 1.26
N THR A 55 21.10 -3.02 2.34
CA THR A 55 22.11 -3.42 3.32
C THR A 55 22.26 -4.94 3.24
N ASP A 56 23.04 -5.55 4.10
CA ASP A 56 23.11 -7.01 4.26
C ASP A 56 21.82 -7.64 4.81
N ALA A 57 20.96 -6.84 5.45
CA ALA A 57 19.75 -7.32 6.14
C ALA A 57 18.44 -6.61 5.74
N GLY A 58 18.44 -5.82 4.67
CA GLY A 58 17.24 -5.12 4.22
C GLY A 58 17.41 -4.41 2.90
N PHE A 59 16.30 -4.04 2.29
CA PHE A 59 16.28 -3.26 1.06
C PHE A 59 15.10 -2.30 1.01
N LEU A 60 15.20 -1.33 0.12
CA LEU A 60 14.16 -0.38 -0.22
C LEU A 60 14.22 -0.06 -1.70
N VAL A 61 13.05 -0.06 -2.37
CA VAL A 61 12.88 0.44 -3.73
C VAL A 61 11.83 1.54 -3.72
N GLY A 62 12.17 2.68 -4.33
CA GLY A 62 11.29 3.83 -4.45
C GLY A 62 11.38 4.46 -5.83
N GLN A 63 10.32 5.11 -6.27
CA GLN A 63 10.23 5.77 -7.57
C GLN A 63 9.68 7.18 -7.43
N VAL A 64 10.04 8.06 -8.37
CA VAL A 64 9.43 9.39 -8.50
C VAL A 64 8.50 9.39 -9.71
N ARG A 65 7.28 9.86 -9.53
CA ARG A 65 6.28 10.05 -10.59
C ARG A 65 5.74 11.47 -10.50
N GLY A 66 6.16 12.31 -11.44
CA GLY A 66 5.87 13.75 -11.33
C GLY A 66 6.56 14.36 -10.10
N ALA A 67 5.79 14.95 -9.21
CA ALA A 67 6.28 15.55 -7.96
C ALA A 67 6.12 14.62 -6.74
N GLU A 68 5.67 13.39 -6.94
CA GLU A 68 5.45 12.42 -5.86
C GLU A 68 6.48 11.29 -5.91
N GLY A 69 7.05 10.95 -4.76
CA GLY A 69 7.86 9.77 -4.54
C GLY A 69 7.01 8.68 -3.87
N GLY A 70 7.17 7.43 -4.30
CA GLY A 70 6.52 6.28 -3.69
C GLY A 70 7.54 5.24 -3.22
N VAL A 71 7.36 4.70 -2.01
CA VAL A 71 8.13 3.58 -1.46
C VAL A 71 7.15 2.48 -1.05
N ASP A 72 7.06 1.46 -1.87
CA ASP A 72 6.17 0.30 -1.65
C ASP A 72 6.98 -0.93 -1.20
N ASP A 73 8.07 -1.23 -1.88
CA ASP A 73 8.96 -2.33 -1.57
C ASP A 73 10.04 -1.91 -0.56
N PHE A 74 9.76 -2.17 0.72
CA PHE A 74 10.67 -1.84 1.82
C PHE A 74 10.57 -2.90 2.93
N ALA A 75 11.63 -3.67 3.11
CA ALA A 75 11.70 -4.74 4.09
C ALA A 75 13.06 -4.87 4.75
N VAL A 76 13.06 -5.37 5.99
CA VAL A 76 14.23 -5.85 6.73
C VAL A 76 14.01 -7.30 7.16
N ALA A 77 15.10 -8.04 7.36
CA ALA A 77 15.06 -9.48 7.65
C ALA A 77 14.39 -9.83 8.99
N ALA A 78 14.38 -8.91 9.95
CA ALA A 78 13.72 -9.09 11.24
C ALA A 78 13.20 -7.76 11.79
N PRO A 79 12.09 -7.75 12.58
CA PRO A 79 11.53 -6.51 13.14
C PRO A 79 12.52 -5.69 13.97
N ALA A 80 13.45 -6.34 14.69
CA ALA A 80 14.46 -5.67 15.48
C ALA A 80 15.48 -4.83 14.67
N LEU A 81 15.52 -5.01 13.33
CA LEU A 81 16.44 -4.31 12.44
C LEU A 81 15.87 -3.01 11.87
N TRP A 82 14.61 -2.69 12.17
CA TRP A 82 14.00 -1.44 11.73
C TRP A 82 14.74 -0.19 12.24
N PRO A 83 15.15 -0.10 13.55
CA PRO A 83 15.84 1.08 14.06
C PRO A 83 17.23 1.33 13.45
N THR A 84 17.86 0.31 12.87
CA THR A 84 19.21 0.37 12.29
C THR A 84 19.16 0.30 10.76
N HIS A 85 19.03 -0.89 10.18
CA HIS A 85 19.02 -1.09 8.73
C HIS A 85 17.83 -0.40 8.05
N GLY A 86 16.64 -0.47 8.66
CA GLY A 86 15.45 0.22 8.15
C GLY A 86 15.63 1.73 8.13
N ARG A 87 16.15 2.31 9.22
CA ARG A 87 16.42 3.75 9.30
C ARG A 87 17.43 4.21 8.25
N ALA A 88 18.56 3.55 8.15
CA ALA A 88 19.59 3.90 7.17
C ALA A 88 19.06 3.87 5.72
N LEU A 89 18.29 2.83 5.38
CA LEU A 89 17.65 2.71 4.06
C LEU A 89 16.65 3.83 3.81
N LEU A 90 15.77 4.11 4.77
CA LEU A 90 14.72 5.12 4.61
C LEU A 90 15.30 6.53 4.47
N GLU A 91 16.21 6.92 5.35
CA GLU A 91 16.84 8.25 5.31
C GLU A 91 17.60 8.47 3.99
N ALA A 92 18.36 7.47 3.53
CA ALA A 92 19.07 7.53 2.25
C ALA A 92 18.09 7.59 1.05
N ALA A 93 16.99 6.83 1.11
CA ALA A 93 15.97 6.86 0.05
C ALA A 93 15.24 8.20 -0.02
N LEU A 94 14.81 8.75 1.12
CA LEU A 94 14.17 10.07 1.17
C LEU A 94 15.07 11.15 0.58
N ALA A 95 16.35 11.17 0.95
CA ALA A 95 17.32 12.11 0.40
C ALA A 95 17.44 12.00 -1.13
N GLN A 96 17.53 10.76 -1.67
CA GLN A 96 17.65 10.53 -3.11
C GLN A 96 16.35 10.84 -3.86
N LEU A 97 15.18 10.49 -3.33
CA LEU A 97 13.89 10.78 -3.97
C LEU A 97 13.65 12.30 -4.04
N HIS A 98 13.92 13.03 -2.95
CA HIS A 98 13.85 14.49 -2.96
C HIS A 98 14.86 15.13 -3.92
N ALA A 99 16.11 14.64 -3.98
CA ALA A 99 17.10 15.10 -4.96
C ALA A 99 16.69 14.86 -6.42
N ARG A 100 15.81 13.88 -6.67
CA ARG A 100 15.21 13.59 -7.99
C ARG A 100 13.92 14.37 -8.25
N GLY A 101 13.53 15.30 -7.38
CA GLY A 101 12.41 16.21 -7.58
C GLY A 101 11.10 15.82 -6.89
N ALA A 102 11.09 14.78 -6.04
CA ALA A 102 9.91 14.49 -5.24
C ALA A 102 9.67 15.59 -4.20
N ALA A 103 8.55 16.30 -4.28
CA ALA A 103 8.12 17.25 -3.28
C ALA A 103 7.57 16.54 -2.02
N GLU A 104 7.06 15.33 -2.21
CA GLU A 104 6.49 14.47 -1.18
C GLU A 104 6.88 13.03 -1.45
N VAL A 105 7.14 12.24 -0.39
CA VAL A 105 7.38 10.80 -0.51
C VAL A 105 6.36 10.06 0.35
N LEU A 106 5.60 9.16 -0.28
CA LEU A 106 4.65 8.29 0.38
C LEU A 106 5.30 6.93 0.68
N VAL A 107 5.09 6.42 1.89
CA VAL A 107 5.58 5.11 2.34
C VAL A 107 4.44 4.32 2.93
N VAL A 108 4.14 3.16 2.34
CA VAL A 108 3.07 2.27 2.81
C VAL A 108 3.57 1.24 3.82
N THR A 109 2.71 0.90 4.77
CA THR A 109 2.91 -0.23 5.70
C THR A 109 1.58 -0.88 6.08
N ALA A 110 1.59 -2.15 6.50
CA ALA A 110 0.41 -2.72 7.13
C ALA A 110 0.13 -2.01 8.47
N GLN A 111 -1.13 -1.75 8.75
CA GLN A 111 -1.59 -0.99 9.91
C GLN A 111 -1.05 -1.53 11.26
N ARG A 112 -0.89 -2.85 11.37
CA ARG A 112 -0.37 -3.50 12.60
C ARG A 112 1.13 -3.78 12.58
N ASP A 113 1.86 -3.28 11.59
CA ASP A 113 3.32 -3.34 11.57
C ASP A 113 3.92 -2.23 12.43
N LEU A 114 3.80 -2.39 13.75
CA LEU A 114 4.24 -1.38 14.72
C LEU A 114 5.73 -1.02 14.62
N PRO A 115 6.68 -1.97 14.38
CA PRO A 115 8.08 -1.62 14.22
C PRO A 115 8.34 -0.71 13.02
N LYS A 116 7.74 -0.99 11.86
CA LYS A 116 7.89 -0.12 10.67
C LYS A 116 7.20 1.22 10.87
N SER A 117 5.96 1.23 11.33
CA SER A 117 5.22 2.48 11.58
C SER A 117 5.86 3.34 12.67
N GLY A 118 6.51 2.72 13.66
CA GLY A 118 7.34 3.41 14.66
C GLY A 118 8.50 4.14 14.01
N LEU A 119 9.30 3.43 13.21
CA LEU A 119 10.40 4.02 12.44
C LEU A 119 9.95 5.19 11.57
N LEU A 120 8.83 5.01 10.81
CA LEU A 120 8.33 6.07 9.92
C LEU A 120 8.05 7.36 10.70
N ARG A 121 7.40 7.26 11.86
CA ARG A 121 7.14 8.41 12.75
C ARG A 121 8.40 9.02 13.34
N GLU A 122 9.36 8.19 13.78
CA GLU A 122 10.64 8.67 14.33
C GLU A 122 11.49 9.42 13.30
N VAL A 123 11.41 9.03 12.01
CA VAL A 123 12.07 9.76 10.90
C VAL A 123 11.28 11.01 10.49
N GLY A 124 10.12 11.25 11.10
CA GLY A 124 9.33 12.46 10.91
C GLY A 124 8.24 12.36 9.84
N LEU A 125 7.97 11.16 9.30
CA LEU A 125 6.84 10.96 8.42
C LEU A 125 5.53 10.99 9.20
N ARG A 126 4.45 11.43 8.56
CA ARG A 126 3.12 11.56 9.14
C ARG A 126 2.14 10.66 8.46
N LEU A 127 1.26 10.03 9.24
CA LEU A 127 0.12 9.29 8.71
C LEU A 127 -0.82 10.26 8.01
N VAL A 128 -1.05 10.06 6.71
CA VAL A 128 -1.89 10.93 5.87
C VAL A 128 -3.10 10.23 5.32
N GLU A 129 -3.02 8.91 5.12
CA GLU A 129 -4.10 8.12 4.56
C GLU A 129 -4.10 6.72 5.15
N GLN A 130 -5.27 6.12 5.25
CA GLN A 130 -5.50 4.72 5.62
C GLN A 130 -6.34 4.05 4.54
N TRP A 131 -5.96 2.84 4.16
CA TRP A 131 -6.79 2.03 3.29
C TRP A 131 -7.67 1.12 4.12
N TRP A 132 -8.96 1.41 4.05
CA TRP A 132 -10.02 0.66 4.70
C TRP A 132 -10.53 -0.41 3.76
N VAL A 133 -10.68 -1.62 4.27
CA VAL A 133 -11.04 -2.78 3.46
C VAL A 133 -12.24 -3.49 4.06
N LYS A 134 -13.06 -4.05 3.17
CA LYS A 134 -14.18 -4.91 3.54
C LYS A 134 -14.27 -6.08 2.57
N GLU A 135 -14.29 -7.30 3.13
CA GLU A 135 -14.63 -8.49 2.36
C GLU A 135 -16.08 -8.44 1.91
N LEU A 136 -16.32 -8.84 0.68
CA LEU A 136 -17.63 -8.82 0.05
C LEU A 136 -17.99 -10.21 -0.45
N ARG A 137 -19.29 -10.45 -0.56
CA ARG A 137 -19.82 -11.57 -1.33
C ARG A 137 -20.20 -11.03 -2.69
N PRO A 138 -19.53 -11.45 -3.77
CA PRO A 138 -19.81 -10.92 -5.10
C PRO A 138 -21.24 -11.27 -5.52
N GLY A 139 -21.92 -10.29 -6.11
CA GLY A 139 -23.29 -10.44 -6.64
C GLY A 139 -23.34 -11.01 -8.05
N THR A 140 -22.19 -11.21 -8.69
CA THR A 140 -22.07 -11.79 -10.04
C THR A 140 -20.78 -12.60 -10.17
N ASP A 141 -20.86 -13.68 -10.95
CA ASP A 141 -19.71 -14.53 -11.31
C ASP A 141 -18.97 -14.03 -12.56
N ASP A 142 -19.51 -13.03 -13.26
CA ASP A 142 -18.91 -12.43 -14.47
C ASP A 142 -18.64 -10.91 -14.26
N PRO A 143 -17.65 -10.54 -13.45
CA PRO A 143 -17.34 -9.15 -13.15
C PRO A 143 -16.67 -8.48 -14.36
N ARG A 144 -17.26 -7.38 -14.84
CA ARG A 144 -16.62 -6.54 -15.86
C ARG A 144 -15.64 -5.59 -15.18
N THR A 145 -14.36 -5.75 -15.44
CA THR A 145 -13.31 -4.86 -14.90
C THR A 145 -13.32 -3.48 -15.60
N GLY A 146 -12.75 -2.47 -14.92
CA GLY A 146 -12.65 -1.10 -15.42
C GLY A 146 -13.21 -0.06 -14.45
N PRO A 147 -13.29 1.22 -14.91
CA PRO A 147 -13.87 2.30 -14.11
C PRO A 147 -15.31 2.03 -13.71
N ARG A 148 -15.69 2.47 -12.53
CA ARG A 148 -17.03 2.35 -11.94
C ARG A 148 -17.43 3.66 -11.29
N ASP A 149 -18.63 4.10 -11.58
CA ASP A 149 -19.27 5.26 -10.99
C ASP A 149 -20.54 4.82 -10.25
N GLY A 150 -20.61 5.16 -8.98
CA GLY A 150 -21.78 5.01 -8.12
C GLY A 150 -22.37 6.36 -7.75
N ASN A 151 -23.42 6.34 -6.94
CA ASN A 151 -24.01 7.57 -6.42
C ASN A 151 -23.12 8.16 -5.31
N GLY A 152 -22.39 9.24 -5.63
CA GLY A 152 -21.49 9.93 -4.71
C GLY A 152 -20.11 9.27 -4.56
N PHE A 153 -19.73 8.32 -5.41
CA PHE A 153 -18.37 7.74 -5.39
C PHE A 153 -17.96 7.23 -6.76
N SER A 154 -16.65 7.10 -6.97
CA SER A 154 -16.09 6.49 -8.17
C SER A 154 -14.80 5.71 -7.83
N GLY A 155 -14.44 4.79 -8.70
CA GLY A 155 -13.25 3.96 -8.52
C GLY A 155 -12.99 3.04 -9.69
N ILE A 156 -12.17 2.02 -9.45
CA ILE A 156 -11.84 1.00 -10.43
C ILE A 156 -12.11 -0.40 -9.87
N LEU A 157 -12.77 -1.23 -10.65
CA LEU A 157 -12.86 -2.66 -10.41
C LEU A 157 -11.80 -3.36 -11.23
N GLY A 158 -10.92 -4.11 -10.60
CA GLY A 158 -9.83 -4.77 -11.30
C GLY A 158 -9.19 -5.91 -10.51
N PRO A 159 -8.21 -6.60 -11.11
CA PRO A 159 -7.45 -7.60 -10.38
C PRO A 159 -6.60 -6.94 -9.30
N ALA A 160 -6.32 -7.68 -8.22
CA ALA A 160 -5.29 -7.28 -7.27
C ALA A 160 -3.90 -7.27 -7.96
N PRO A 161 -2.89 -6.58 -7.40
CA PRO A 161 -1.51 -6.74 -7.85
C PRO A 161 -1.10 -8.22 -7.89
N PRO A 162 -0.29 -8.67 -8.87
CA PRO A 162 0.00 -10.10 -9.09
C PRO A 162 0.62 -10.85 -7.91
N VAL A 163 1.12 -10.13 -6.92
CA VAL A 163 1.71 -10.68 -5.68
C VAL A 163 0.66 -11.01 -4.61
N TYR A 164 -0.60 -10.61 -4.82
CA TYR A 164 -1.73 -10.85 -3.92
C TYR A 164 -2.86 -11.58 -4.63
N ASP A 165 -3.59 -12.40 -3.89
CA ASP A 165 -4.78 -13.11 -4.36
C ASP A 165 -5.91 -12.99 -3.34
N PRO A 166 -6.75 -11.96 -3.40
CA PRO A 166 -7.93 -11.83 -2.55
C PRO A 166 -9.05 -12.82 -2.90
N GLY A 167 -8.91 -13.59 -3.99
CA GLY A 167 -9.89 -14.58 -4.45
C GLY A 167 -10.82 -14.04 -5.54
N GLY A 168 -10.54 -12.86 -6.10
CA GLY A 168 -11.32 -12.25 -7.17
C GLY A 168 -11.02 -10.76 -7.33
N PRO A 169 -11.83 -10.02 -8.11
CA PRO A 169 -11.63 -8.60 -8.35
C PRO A 169 -11.76 -7.76 -7.09
N VAL A 170 -11.00 -6.68 -7.08
CA VAL A 170 -10.99 -5.66 -6.00
C VAL A 170 -11.58 -4.36 -6.55
N PHE A 171 -12.48 -3.76 -5.80
CA PHE A 171 -12.90 -2.38 -6.06
C PHE A 171 -12.04 -1.43 -5.22
N LEU A 172 -11.32 -0.54 -5.88
CA LEU A 172 -10.57 0.55 -5.24
C LEU A 172 -11.29 1.88 -5.51
N ALA A 173 -11.81 2.50 -4.47
CA ALA A 173 -12.42 3.83 -4.56
C ALA A 173 -11.33 4.89 -4.78
N HIS A 174 -11.55 5.77 -5.75
CA HIS A 174 -10.71 6.95 -6.00
C HIS A 174 -11.32 8.22 -5.40
N ARG A 175 -12.64 8.23 -5.26
CA ARG A 175 -13.41 9.35 -4.70
C ARG A 175 -14.59 8.78 -3.93
N VAL A 176 -14.85 9.36 -2.78
CA VAL A 176 -16.09 9.19 -2.01
C VAL A 176 -16.51 10.57 -1.57
N ASP A 177 -17.68 11.03 -2.03
CA ASP A 177 -18.20 12.35 -1.72
C ASP A 177 -18.69 12.40 -0.26
N GLU A 178 -18.64 13.56 0.35
CA GLU A 178 -19.15 13.79 1.69
C GLU A 178 -20.64 13.39 1.78
N GLY A 179 -21.00 12.67 2.83
CA GLY A 179 -22.36 12.16 3.02
C GLY A 179 -22.69 10.87 2.26
N THR A 180 -21.75 10.33 1.48
CA THR A 180 -21.94 9.01 0.86
C THR A 180 -21.75 7.91 1.89
N ALA A 181 -22.80 7.14 2.17
CA ALA A 181 -22.72 6.05 3.14
C ALA A 181 -21.73 4.95 2.68
N ALA A 182 -20.82 4.56 3.55
CA ALA A 182 -19.82 3.52 3.26
C ALA A 182 -20.48 2.16 2.90
N SER A 183 -21.67 1.86 3.43
CA SER A 183 -22.46 0.70 3.07
C SER A 183 -22.92 0.71 1.61
N THR A 184 -23.22 1.89 1.05
CA THR A 184 -23.58 2.06 -0.37
C THR A 184 -22.40 1.70 -1.26
N VAL A 185 -21.18 2.14 -0.91
CA VAL A 185 -19.96 1.77 -1.63
C VAL A 185 -19.75 0.26 -1.62
N ALA A 186 -19.88 -0.38 -0.44
CA ALA A 186 -19.73 -1.82 -0.29
C ALA A 186 -20.77 -2.62 -1.09
N SER A 187 -22.04 -2.20 -1.06
CA SER A 187 -23.11 -2.88 -1.78
C SER A 187 -22.92 -2.80 -3.29
N ALA A 188 -22.63 -1.62 -3.82
CA ALA A 188 -22.36 -1.45 -5.26
C ALA A 188 -21.12 -2.22 -5.72
N ALA A 189 -20.03 -2.21 -4.93
CA ALA A 189 -18.84 -2.99 -5.24
C ALA A 189 -19.15 -4.50 -5.30
N ALA A 190 -19.97 -5.02 -4.37
CA ALA A 190 -20.42 -6.41 -4.38
C ALA A 190 -21.28 -6.72 -5.63
N GLU A 191 -22.20 -5.84 -6.00
CA GLU A 191 -23.04 -5.99 -7.21
C GLU A 191 -22.19 -6.01 -8.49
N TRP A 192 -21.08 -5.27 -8.52
CA TRP A 192 -20.12 -5.31 -9.63
C TRP A 192 -19.19 -6.53 -9.62
N GLY A 193 -19.30 -7.41 -8.63
CA GLY A 193 -18.56 -8.66 -8.52
C GLY A 193 -17.23 -8.53 -7.78
N ALA A 194 -17.02 -7.45 -7.01
CA ALA A 194 -15.84 -7.36 -6.16
C ALA A 194 -15.91 -8.34 -4.99
N VAL A 195 -14.79 -8.98 -4.67
CA VAL A 195 -14.62 -9.78 -3.45
C VAL A 195 -14.07 -8.93 -2.30
N LEU A 196 -13.54 -7.75 -2.63
CA LEU A 196 -12.95 -6.83 -1.67
C LEU A 196 -13.23 -5.39 -2.12
N ALA A 197 -13.73 -4.56 -1.22
CA ALA A 197 -13.75 -3.11 -1.39
C ALA A 197 -12.58 -2.49 -0.61
N VAL A 198 -11.91 -1.52 -1.24
CA VAL A 198 -10.83 -0.72 -0.66
C VAL A 198 -11.23 0.74 -0.76
N VAL A 199 -11.28 1.44 0.37
CA VAL A 199 -11.62 2.86 0.45
C VAL A 199 -10.49 3.61 1.15
N PRO A 200 -9.69 4.41 0.42
CA PRO A 200 -8.75 5.34 1.02
C PRO A 200 -9.47 6.43 1.80
N ALA A 201 -9.02 6.73 3.00
CA ALA A 201 -9.55 7.82 3.81
C ALA A 201 -8.47 8.46 4.67
N ALA A 202 -8.53 9.78 4.85
CA ALA A 202 -7.68 10.45 5.82
C ALA A 202 -8.04 9.97 7.25
N PRO A 203 -7.05 9.85 8.14
CA PRO A 203 -7.30 9.38 9.50
C PRO A 203 -8.19 10.35 10.29
N ARG A 204 -9.09 9.81 11.10
CA ARG A 204 -9.96 10.57 12.02
C ARG A 204 -10.88 11.60 11.32
N THR A 205 -11.45 11.21 10.20
CA THR A 205 -12.46 11.98 9.48
C THR A 205 -13.84 11.35 9.68
N GLY A 206 -14.90 12.08 9.34
CA GLY A 206 -16.28 11.52 9.34
C GLY A 206 -16.37 10.26 8.48
N LEU A 207 -15.66 10.22 7.33
CA LEU A 207 -15.60 9.04 6.47
C LEU A 207 -14.95 7.83 7.20
N SER A 208 -13.89 8.04 7.99
CA SER A 208 -13.26 6.93 8.74
C SER A 208 -14.19 6.37 9.85
N GLU A 209 -15.04 7.19 10.45
CA GLU A 209 -16.05 6.75 11.40
C GLU A 209 -17.18 5.97 10.72
N GLU A 210 -17.65 6.43 9.57
CA GLU A 210 -18.64 5.72 8.77
C GLU A 210 -18.13 4.37 8.25
N LEU A 211 -16.88 4.31 7.78
CA LEU A 211 -16.23 3.07 7.36
C LEU A 211 -16.20 2.05 8.50
N THR A 212 -15.82 2.49 9.70
CA THR A 212 -15.85 1.64 10.90
C THR A 212 -17.27 1.12 11.17
N GLY A 213 -18.26 2.00 11.16
CA GLY A 213 -19.68 1.66 11.39
C GLY A 213 -20.23 0.70 10.32
N ALA A 214 -19.73 0.78 9.10
CA ALA A 214 -20.09 -0.11 7.99
C ALA A 214 -19.31 -1.44 7.98
N GLY A 215 -18.44 -1.69 8.96
CA GLY A 215 -17.67 -2.92 9.11
C GLY A 215 -16.45 -3.02 8.19
N PHE A 216 -15.89 -1.89 7.78
CA PHE A 216 -14.55 -1.85 7.19
C PHE A 216 -13.49 -1.88 8.30
N GLU A 217 -12.34 -2.44 7.97
CA GLU A 217 -11.16 -2.47 8.83
C GLU A 217 -9.97 -1.82 8.13
N VAL A 218 -9.07 -1.19 8.89
CA VAL A 218 -7.83 -0.63 8.32
C VAL A 218 -6.85 -1.76 7.99
N ALA A 219 -6.42 -1.85 6.73
CA ALA A 219 -5.42 -2.81 6.29
C ALA A 219 -4.04 -2.19 6.15
N SER A 220 -3.94 -0.96 5.65
CA SER A 220 -2.66 -0.28 5.48
C SER A 220 -2.71 1.18 5.88
N ASP A 221 -1.56 1.66 6.32
CA ASP A 221 -1.26 3.05 6.67
C ASP A 221 -0.29 3.64 5.64
N TRP A 222 -0.58 4.86 5.19
CA TRP A 222 0.24 5.62 4.27
C TRP A 222 0.84 6.82 4.99
N TYR A 223 2.15 6.90 5.00
CA TYR A 223 2.92 7.95 5.66
C TYR A 223 3.56 8.86 4.63
N SER A 224 3.52 10.18 4.88
CA SER A 224 4.07 11.21 4.01
C SER A 224 5.25 11.92 4.67
N SER A 225 6.28 12.21 3.87
CA SER A 225 7.39 13.07 4.25
C SER A 225 7.05 14.57 4.16
N ARG A 226 5.89 14.93 3.61
CA ARG A 226 5.48 16.32 3.45
C ARG A 226 5.31 16.99 4.81
N ARG A 227 6.04 18.07 5.05
CA ARG A 227 5.78 18.93 6.20
C ARG A 227 4.48 19.71 5.93
N PRO A 228 3.56 19.85 6.92
CA PRO A 228 2.42 20.74 6.74
C PRO A 228 2.95 22.13 6.42
N ALA A 229 2.27 22.82 5.50
CA ALA A 229 2.50 24.24 5.33
C ALA A 229 2.32 24.88 6.70
N VAL A 230 3.34 25.58 7.17
CA VAL A 230 3.21 26.40 8.38
C VAL A 230 2.15 27.45 8.02
N ALA A 231 0.99 27.38 8.69
CA ALA A 231 -0.02 28.42 8.57
C ALA A 231 0.65 29.73 9.04
N GLY A 232 0.94 30.63 8.09
CA GLY A 232 1.44 31.97 8.35
C GLY A 232 0.35 32.86 8.92
#